data_4036126d1b2e0489732891dd4065a322
#
_entry.id   4036126d1b2e0489732891dd4065a322
#
_cell.length_a   1.000
_cell.length_b   1.000
_cell.length_c   1.000
_cell.angle_alpha   90.00
_cell.angle_beta   90.00
_cell.angle_gamma   90.00
#
_symmetry.space_group_name_H-M   'P 1'
#
loop_
_entity.id
_entity.type
_entity.pdbx_description
1 polymer ?
#
loop_
_entity_poly.entity_id
_entity_poly.type
_entity_poly.pdbx_seq_one_letter_code
_entity_poly.pdbx_strand_id
1 'polypeptide(L)'
;MKHILVCVKAVPVSSSVEVDGQHRLKRDGASLQWNIADESALEAAFRLADRDGSVTVLTMGPPKLEGPLLELLARGANRAVLITDRLMAGADTRAVARALASAAEKLGPFDAVFCGCKAIDGETGQVPGELAAALGLPCISNAEKVEAAGDELLVTRRLEDGVQNLTVSGSAVISFSSYSYPLRLAGILGMRRARKTPVEILTAADLGLTPEDCGLKGSLTKVVAMESRFPGLRRGPKETDLDAGVQNLRVLLREVRP
;
A
#
# COMPACT_ATOMS: atom_id res chain seq x y z
N MET A 1 -15.93 0.98 19.26
CA MET A 1 -14.65 0.31 18.99
C MET A 1 -14.50 0.16 17.49
N LYS A 2 -13.36 0.48 16.91
CA LYS A 2 -13.14 0.29 15.46
C LYS A 2 -12.14 -0.83 15.23
N HIS A 3 -12.54 -1.84 14.47
CA HIS A 3 -11.69 -2.94 14.02
C HIS A 3 -11.29 -2.68 12.58
N ILE A 4 -10.02 -2.40 12.33
CA ILE A 4 -9.54 -1.95 11.03
C ILE A 4 -8.56 -2.96 10.46
N LEU A 5 -8.81 -3.39 9.23
CA LEU A 5 -7.84 -4.14 8.44
C LEU A 5 -6.98 -3.17 7.65
N VAL A 6 -5.67 -3.33 7.68
CA VAL A 6 -4.75 -2.55 6.85
C VAL A 6 -3.96 -3.47 5.95
N CYS A 7 -4.18 -3.34 4.64
CA CYS A 7 -3.39 -4.04 3.64
C CYS A 7 -2.10 -3.26 3.39
N VAL A 8 -0.95 -3.93 3.54
CA VAL A 8 0.37 -3.32 3.35
C VAL A 8 1.19 -4.12 2.36
N LYS A 9 2.05 -3.44 1.60
CA LYS A 9 2.94 -4.06 0.63
C LYS A 9 4.39 -3.75 0.95
N ALA A 10 5.23 -4.79 0.97
CA ALA A 10 6.67 -4.61 0.97
C ALA A 10 7.14 -4.35 -0.47
N VAL A 11 7.86 -3.25 -0.68
CA VAL A 11 8.37 -2.81 -1.97
C VAL A 11 9.89 -2.70 -1.94
N PRO A 12 10.59 -2.91 -3.07
CA PRO A 12 12.04 -2.71 -3.12
C PRO A 12 12.41 -1.26 -2.83
N VAL A 13 13.51 -1.05 -2.12
CA VAL A 13 14.15 0.27 -2.02
C VAL A 13 14.70 0.60 -3.40
N SER A 14 14.24 1.71 -4.00
CA SER A 14 14.36 2.05 -5.42
C SER A 14 15.78 2.16 -5.99
N SER A 15 16.81 2.21 -5.16
CA SER A 15 18.20 2.37 -5.61
C SER A 15 18.92 1.10 -6.04
N SER A 16 18.29 -0.07 -5.95
CA SER A 16 18.95 -1.38 -6.12
C SER A 16 18.22 -2.36 -7.03
N VAL A 17 17.32 -1.88 -7.88
CA VAL A 17 16.58 -2.79 -8.75
C VAL A 17 17.39 -3.05 -10.03
N GLU A 18 18.10 -4.17 -10.09
CA GLU A 18 18.68 -4.70 -11.32
C GLU A 18 17.63 -5.48 -12.11
N VAL A 19 17.70 -5.38 -13.43
CA VAL A 19 16.89 -6.19 -14.35
C VAL A 19 17.75 -7.36 -14.81
N ASP A 20 17.23 -8.58 -14.75
CA ASP A 20 17.91 -9.76 -15.27
C ASP A 20 17.89 -9.77 -16.81
N GLY A 21 18.69 -10.70 -17.42
CA GLY A 21 18.76 -10.87 -18.87
C GLY A 21 17.43 -11.34 -19.53
N GLN A 22 16.39 -11.60 -18.73
CA GLN A 22 15.03 -11.92 -19.18
C GLN A 22 14.05 -10.76 -18.91
N HIS A 23 14.58 -9.56 -18.67
CA HIS A 23 13.81 -8.36 -18.35
C HIS A 23 12.92 -8.44 -17.09
N ARG A 24 13.31 -9.27 -16.12
CA ARG A 24 12.63 -9.38 -14.83
C ARG A 24 13.39 -8.59 -13.77
N LEU A 25 12.66 -7.93 -12.88
CA LEU A 25 13.26 -7.30 -11.72
C LEU A 25 13.94 -8.35 -10.84
N LYS A 26 15.26 -8.25 -10.67
CA LYS A 26 16.00 -9.06 -9.70
C LYS A 26 15.62 -8.58 -8.30
N ARG A 27 14.71 -9.31 -7.67
CA ARG A 27 14.25 -9.04 -6.29
C ARG A 27 15.11 -9.74 -5.23
N ASP A 28 16.00 -10.61 -5.65
CA ASP A 28 16.89 -11.35 -4.75
C ASP A 28 18.01 -10.43 -4.27
N GLY A 29 18.02 -10.15 -2.96
CA GLY A 29 19.00 -9.28 -2.32
C GLY A 29 18.62 -7.81 -2.20
N ALA A 30 17.53 -7.34 -2.82
CA ALA A 30 17.06 -5.97 -2.63
C ALA A 30 16.52 -5.77 -1.21
N SER A 31 16.96 -4.72 -0.56
CA SER A 31 16.34 -4.27 0.69
C SER A 31 14.88 -3.93 0.45
N LEU A 32 14.01 -4.38 1.35
CA LEU A 32 12.58 -4.10 1.28
C LEU A 32 12.21 -3.01 2.29
N GLN A 33 11.24 -2.19 1.93
CA GLN A 33 10.59 -1.23 2.82
C GLN A 33 9.08 -1.36 2.67
N TRP A 34 8.33 -0.88 3.64
CA TRP A 34 6.89 -0.76 3.49
C TRP A 34 6.56 0.36 2.51
N ASN A 35 5.52 0.16 1.72
CA ASN A 35 5.05 1.18 0.78
C ASN A 35 4.55 2.42 1.54
N ILE A 36 5.04 3.60 1.17
CA ILE A 36 4.81 4.86 1.91
C ILE A 36 3.32 5.21 2.04
N ALA A 37 2.52 4.92 1.02
CA ALA A 37 1.09 5.15 1.08
C ALA A 37 0.40 4.20 2.06
N ASP A 38 0.90 2.94 2.18
CA ASP A 38 0.38 1.97 3.16
C ASP A 38 0.80 2.34 4.59
N GLU A 39 1.98 2.96 4.76
CA GLU A 39 2.40 3.51 6.06
C GLU A 39 1.44 4.62 6.53
N SER A 40 0.98 5.48 5.60
CA SER A 40 -0.03 6.49 5.90
C SER A 40 -1.37 5.86 6.30
N ALA A 41 -1.81 4.82 5.59
CA ALA A 41 -3.01 4.05 5.91
C ALA A 41 -2.92 3.41 7.30
N LEU A 42 -1.76 2.86 7.64
CA LEU A 42 -1.51 2.20 8.92
C LEU A 42 -1.54 3.19 10.09
N GLU A 43 -0.89 4.35 9.96
CA GLU A 43 -0.94 5.37 11.00
C GLU A 43 -2.35 5.95 11.17
N ALA A 44 -3.09 6.15 10.07
CA ALA A 44 -4.49 6.55 10.12
C ALA A 44 -5.33 5.53 10.90
N ALA A 45 -5.12 4.24 10.65
CA ALA A 45 -5.79 3.16 11.37
C ALA A 45 -5.44 3.17 12.86
N PHE A 46 -4.18 3.35 13.23
CA PHE A 46 -3.75 3.44 14.63
C PHE A 46 -4.41 4.60 15.38
N ARG A 47 -4.56 5.75 14.72
CA ARG A 47 -5.23 6.92 15.32
C ARG A 47 -6.73 6.71 15.46
N LEU A 48 -7.34 6.05 14.48
CA LEU A 48 -8.79 5.82 14.46
C LEU A 48 -9.23 4.72 15.42
N ALA A 49 -8.43 3.64 15.54
CA ALA A 49 -8.70 2.54 16.47
C ALA A 49 -8.63 2.96 17.93
N ASP A 50 -7.81 3.97 18.22
CA ASP A 50 -7.58 4.51 19.57
C ASP A 50 -7.35 3.39 20.62
N ARG A 51 -7.78 3.60 21.87
CA ARG A 51 -7.50 2.66 22.99
C ARG A 51 -8.34 1.40 22.94
N ASP A 52 -9.54 1.47 22.40
CA ASP A 52 -10.54 0.40 22.49
C ASP A 52 -10.73 -0.38 21.18
N GLY A 53 -10.10 0.06 20.09
CA GLY A 53 -10.15 -0.60 18.79
C GLY A 53 -8.99 -1.56 18.56
N SER A 54 -8.97 -2.17 17.37
CA SER A 54 -7.88 -3.04 16.95
C SER A 54 -7.48 -2.82 15.49
N VAL A 55 -6.20 -3.03 15.23
CA VAL A 55 -5.64 -2.96 13.87
C VAL A 55 -5.03 -4.31 13.52
N THR A 56 -5.54 -4.90 12.45
CA THR A 56 -4.98 -6.11 11.82
C THR A 56 -4.21 -5.70 10.57
N VAL A 57 -2.95 -6.08 10.48
CA VAL A 57 -2.13 -5.85 9.29
C VAL A 57 -2.14 -7.11 8.43
N LEU A 58 -2.40 -6.94 7.14
CA LEU A 58 -2.43 -8.01 6.14
C LEU A 58 -1.46 -7.70 5.01
N THR A 59 -0.63 -8.66 4.65
CA THR A 59 0.22 -8.58 3.45
C THR A 59 0.23 -9.90 2.70
N MET A 60 0.49 -9.83 1.39
CA MET A 60 0.73 -11.01 0.55
C MET A 60 2.16 -10.96 0.02
N GLY A 61 2.92 -12.03 0.22
CA GLY A 61 4.28 -12.08 -0.28
C GLY A 61 5.08 -13.30 0.18
N PRO A 62 6.39 -13.31 -0.05
CA PRO A 62 7.25 -14.43 0.31
C PRO A 62 7.38 -14.58 1.83
N PRO A 63 7.72 -15.80 2.33
CA PRO A 63 7.84 -16.09 3.77
C PRO A 63 8.80 -15.16 4.52
N LYS A 64 9.81 -14.61 3.85
CA LYS A 64 10.76 -13.65 4.45
C LYS A 64 10.12 -12.37 5.01
N LEU A 65 8.85 -12.09 4.69
CA LEU A 65 8.12 -10.93 5.22
C LEU A 65 7.64 -11.13 6.67
N GLU A 66 7.72 -12.33 7.21
CA GLU A 66 7.38 -12.59 8.62
C GLU A 66 8.18 -11.69 9.57
N GLY A 67 9.50 -11.58 9.36
CA GLY A 67 10.36 -10.70 10.16
C GLY A 67 9.95 -9.23 10.12
N PRO A 68 9.84 -8.60 8.93
CA PRO A 68 9.34 -7.24 8.78
C PRO A 68 7.96 -6.97 9.39
N LEU A 69 7.05 -7.95 9.40
CA LEU A 69 5.73 -7.80 10.04
C LEU A 69 5.81 -7.61 11.57
N LEU A 70 6.84 -8.15 12.22
CA LEU A 70 7.08 -7.91 13.65
C LEU A 70 7.32 -6.42 13.94
N GLU A 71 7.88 -5.67 12.99
CA GLU A 71 8.05 -4.23 13.12
C GLU A 71 6.69 -3.52 13.20
N LEU A 72 5.72 -3.91 12.37
CA LEU A 72 4.38 -3.32 12.38
C LEU A 72 3.60 -3.67 13.65
N LEU A 73 3.77 -4.89 14.17
CA LEU A 73 3.28 -5.25 15.51
C LEU A 73 3.93 -4.38 16.60
N ALA A 74 5.23 -4.11 16.51
CA ALA A 74 5.93 -3.26 17.46
C ALA A 74 5.46 -1.80 17.40
N ARG A 75 5.03 -1.31 16.25
CA ARG A 75 4.47 0.03 16.04
C ARG A 75 3.05 0.18 16.56
N GLY A 76 2.31 -0.91 16.76
CA GLY A 76 0.98 -0.83 17.37
C GLY A 76 -0.08 -1.77 16.82
N ALA A 77 0.19 -2.51 15.76
CA ALA A 77 -0.76 -3.49 15.26
C ALA A 77 -1.05 -4.57 16.32
N ASN A 78 -2.30 -5.00 16.40
CA ASN A 78 -2.75 -6.03 17.33
C ASN A 78 -2.51 -7.43 16.76
N ARG A 79 -2.60 -7.56 15.42
CA ARG A 79 -2.48 -8.81 14.68
C ARG A 79 -1.74 -8.57 13.37
N ALA A 80 -0.91 -9.50 12.95
CA ALA A 80 -0.24 -9.47 11.66
C ALA A 80 -0.46 -10.79 10.93
N VAL A 81 -0.86 -10.71 9.68
CA VAL A 81 -1.22 -11.84 8.82
C VAL A 81 -0.43 -11.78 7.53
N LEU A 82 0.20 -12.87 7.17
CA LEU A 82 0.93 -13.04 5.92
C LEU A 82 0.25 -14.10 5.05
N ILE A 83 -0.25 -13.69 3.90
CA ILE A 83 -0.64 -14.63 2.84
C ILE A 83 0.63 -15.04 2.11
N THR A 84 0.99 -16.31 2.18
CA THR A 84 2.18 -16.82 1.50
C THR A 84 1.94 -18.20 0.93
N ASP A 85 2.07 -18.31 -0.40
CA ASP A 85 1.96 -19.56 -1.14
C ASP A 85 2.70 -19.38 -2.47
N ARG A 86 3.32 -20.44 -2.98
CA ARG A 86 3.95 -20.45 -4.32
C ARG A 86 2.94 -20.21 -5.43
N LEU A 87 1.68 -20.62 -5.23
CA LEU A 87 0.59 -20.38 -6.16
C LEU A 87 0.32 -18.89 -6.39
N MET A 88 0.64 -18.02 -5.42
CA MET A 88 0.42 -16.57 -5.50
C MET A 88 1.46 -15.84 -6.37
N ALA A 89 2.52 -16.52 -6.78
CA ALA A 89 3.61 -15.88 -7.51
C ALA A 89 3.16 -15.35 -8.88
N GLY A 90 3.55 -14.10 -9.20
CA GLY A 90 3.24 -13.45 -10.48
C GLY A 90 1.80 -12.96 -10.61
N ALA A 91 1.06 -12.86 -9.51
CA ALA A 91 -0.29 -12.30 -9.47
C ALA A 91 -0.32 -10.86 -9.99
N ASP A 92 -1.31 -10.54 -10.82
CA ASP A 92 -1.67 -9.16 -11.16
C ASP A 92 -2.52 -8.54 -10.03
N THR A 93 -2.97 -7.31 -10.22
CA THR A 93 -3.75 -6.57 -9.21
C THR A 93 -5.04 -7.28 -8.85
N ARG A 94 -5.73 -7.88 -9.82
CA ARG A 94 -6.97 -8.61 -9.60
C ARG A 94 -6.78 -9.87 -8.74
N ALA A 95 -5.79 -10.68 -9.07
CA ALA A 95 -5.49 -11.90 -8.29
C ALA A 95 -5.02 -11.55 -6.88
N VAL A 96 -4.26 -10.44 -6.71
CA VAL A 96 -3.90 -9.88 -5.40
C VAL A 96 -5.15 -9.45 -4.63
N ALA A 97 -6.02 -8.65 -5.24
CA ALA A 97 -7.23 -8.13 -4.59
C ALA A 97 -8.16 -9.27 -4.15
N ARG A 98 -8.28 -10.32 -4.95
CA ARG A 98 -9.07 -11.50 -4.61
C ARG A 98 -8.51 -12.23 -3.37
N ALA A 99 -7.19 -12.44 -3.32
CA ALA A 99 -6.56 -13.07 -2.16
C ALA A 99 -6.73 -12.24 -0.89
N LEU A 100 -6.56 -10.91 -1.00
CA LEU A 100 -6.77 -9.98 0.11
C LEU A 100 -8.23 -9.97 0.57
N ALA A 101 -9.19 -10.00 -0.36
CA ALA A 101 -10.62 -10.05 -0.04
C ALA A 101 -10.99 -11.35 0.69
N SER A 102 -10.55 -12.51 0.18
CA SER A 102 -10.80 -13.81 0.84
C SER A 102 -10.20 -13.85 2.25
N ALA A 103 -9.02 -13.24 2.45
CA ALA A 103 -8.43 -13.12 3.76
C ALA A 103 -9.23 -12.15 4.66
N ALA A 104 -9.69 -11.01 4.14
CA ALA A 104 -10.50 -10.04 4.89
C ALA A 104 -11.81 -10.68 5.37
N GLU A 105 -12.49 -11.44 4.54
CA GLU A 105 -13.71 -12.18 4.89
C GLU A 105 -13.45 -13.23 5.99
N LYS A 106 -12.37 -13.99 5.87
CA LYS A 106 -11.97 -15.00 6.86
C LYS A 106 -11.60 -14.40 8.21
N LEU A 107 -10.94 -13.25 8.23
CA LEU A 107 -10.39 -12.62 9.43
C LEU A 107 -11.34 -11.67 10.14
N GLY A 108 -12.38 -11.18 9.43
CA GLY A 108 -13.32 -10.16 9.88
C GLY A 108 -14.32 -10.64 10.93
N PRO A 109 -15.32 -9.81 11.25
CA PRO A 109 -15.69 -8.57 10.53
C PRO A 109 -14.75 -7.39 10.84
N PHE A 110 -14.66 -6.46 9.88
CA PHE A 110 -13.92 -5.20 10.02
C PHE A 110 -14.84 -4.00 9.76
N ASP A 111 -14.68 -2.94 10.54
CA ASP A 111 -15.41 -1.66 10.34
C ASP A 111 -14.89 -0.90 9.12
N ALA A 112 -13.62 -1.09 8.76
CA ALA A 112 -13.03 -0.51 7.56
C ALA A 112 -11.81 -1.32 7.10
N VAL A 113 -11.52 -1.24 5.80
CA VAL A 113 -10.30 -1.79 5.18
C VAL A 113 -9.49 -0.64 4.62
N PHE A 114 -8.27 -0.47 5.10
CA PHE A 114 -7.37 0.61 4.69
C PHE A 114 -6.24 0.05 3.83
N CYS A 115 -5.76 0.85 2.90
CA CYS A 115 -4.58 0.55 2.08
C CYS A 115 -3.98 1.86 1.53
N GLY A 116 -2.81 1.80 0.92
CA GLY A 116 -2.27 2.91 0.15
C GLY A 116 -2.99 3.07 -1.18
N CYS A 117 -3.03 4.28 -1.71
CA CYS A 117 -3.67 4.54 -3.00
C CYS A 117 -2.95 3.84 -4.16
N LYS A 118 -1.64 3.65 -4.06
CA LYS A 118 -0.80 2.91 -5.01
C LYS A 118 0.49 2.44 -4.37
N ALA A 119 1.12 1.42 -4.94
CA ALA A 119 2.45 0.97 -4.56
C ALA A 119 3.50 1.59 -5.48
N ILE A 120 4.65 2.00 -4.92
CA ILE A 120 5.71 2.70 -5.66
C ILE A 120 6.45 1.85 -6.69
N ASP A 121 6.32 0.51 -6.63
CA ASP A 121 6.97 -0.42 -7.55
C ASP A 121 6.16 -0.68 -8.83
N GLY A 122 4.83 -0.71 -8.73
CA GLY A 122 3.94 -1.00 -9.86
C GLY A 122 3.08 0.16 -10.31
N GLU A 123 2.80 1.11 -9.43
CA GLU A 123 2.04 2.36 -9.62
C GLU A 123 0.67 2.23 -10.29
N THR A 124 0.05 1.04 -10.29
CA THR A 124 -1.22 0.80 -10.97
C THR A 124 -2.40 1.51 -10.29
N GLY A 125 -2.39 1.65 -8.97
CA GLY A 125 -3.50 2.22 -8.18
C GLY A 125 -4.81 1.41 -8.24
N GLN A 126 -4.81 0.20 -8.77
CA GLN A 126 -6.01 -0.59 -9.03
C GLN A 126 -6.47 -1.43 -7.82
N VAL A 127 -5.53 -1.89 -7.00
CA VAL A 127 -5.82 -2.81 -5.87
C VAL A 127 -6.91 -2.29 -4.94
N PRO A 128 -6.95 -1.00 -4.52
CA PRO A 128 -8.01 -0.52 -3.64
C PRO A 128 -9.43 -0.70 -4.21
N GLY A 129 -9.61 -0.32 -5.48
CA GLY A 129 -10.90 -0.45 -6.16
C GLY A 129 -11.30 -1.90 -6.41
N GLU A 130 -10.36 -2.75 -6.83
CA GLU A 130 -10.58 -4.18 -7.05
C GLU A 130 -10.88 -4.92 -5.74
N LEU A 131 -10.20 -4.56 -4.64
CA LEU A 131 -10.47 -5.10 -3.30
C LEU A 131 -11.88 -4.71 -2.82
N ALA A 132 -12.26 -3.45 -3.01
CA ALA A 132 -13.60 -2.97 -2.66
C ALA A 132 -14.68 -3.72 -3.46
N ALA A 133 -14.48 -3.87 -4.76
CA ALA A 133 -15.39 -4.62 -5.62
C ALA A 133 -15.51 -6.10 -5.19
N ALA A 134 -14.39 -6.75 -4.85
CA ALA A 134 -14.38 -8.12 -4.38
C ALA A 134 -15.10 -8.30 -3.04
N LEU A 135 -15.04 -7.31 -2.15
CA LEU A 135 -15.74 -7.30 -0.85
C LEU A 135 -17.18 -6.78 -0.93
N GLY A 136 -17.63 -6.27 -2.08
CA GLY A 136 -18.95 -5.63 -2.21
C GLY A 136 -19.06 -4.33 -1.39
N LEU A 137 -17.95 -3.63 -1.15
CA LEU A 137 -17.89 -2.43 -0.33
C LEU A 137 -17.67 -1.17 -1.20
N PRO A 138 -18.11 0.01 -0.72
CA PRO A 138 -17.73 1.28 -1.35
C PRO A 138 -16.21 1.51 -1.25
N CYS A 139 -15.64 2.20 -2.26
CA CYS A 139 -14.23 2.58 -2.29
C CYS A 139 -14.06 4.10 -2.24
N ILE A 140 -13.25 4.58 -1.29
CA ILE A 140 -12.86 5.98 -1.21
C ILE A 140 -11.37 6.08 -1.46
N SER A 141 -11.00 6.70 -2.57
CA SER A 141 -9.59 6.85 -2.96
C SER A 141 -8.99 8.18 -2.51
N ASN A 142 -7.66 8.19 -2.34
CA ASN A 142 -6.85 9.38 -2.08
C ASN A 142 -7.25 10.14 -0.80
N ALA A 143 -7.58 9.41 0.27
CA ALA A 143 -7.84 10.01 1.57
C ALA A 143 -6.56 10.67 2.12
N GLU A 144 -6.71 11.89 2.63
CA GLU A 144 -5.68 12.62 3.36
C GLU A 144 -5.98 12.68 4.86
N LYS A 145 -7.27 12.53 5.22
CA LYS A 145 -7.71 12.56 6.61
C LYS A 145 -8.91 11.63 6.81
N VAL A 146 -8.93 10.97 7.96
CA VAL A 146 -10.07 10.18 8.44
C VAL A 146 -10.28 10.45 9.92
N GLU A 147 -11.53 10.64 10.34
CA GLU A 147 -11.92 10.86 11.73
C GLU A 147 -13.18 10.04 12.04
N ALA A 148 -13.32 9.61 13.29
CA ALA A 148 -14.53 8.96 13.75
C ALA A 148 -15.58 10.02 14.16
N ALA A 149 -16.83 9.83 13.73
CA ALA A 149 -17.98 10.62 14.12
C ALA A 149 -19.11 9.68 14.56
N GLY A 150 -19.06 9.22 15.80
CA GLY A 150 -19.93 8.14 16.28
C GLY A 150 -19.65 6.84 15.54
N ASP A 151 -20.66 6.28 14.90
CA ASP A 151 -20.54 5.05 14.10
C ASP A 151 -20.03 5.31 12.67
N GLU A 152 -20.00 6.56 12.23
CA GLU A 152 -19.57 6.97 10.90
C GLU A 152 -18.10 7.35 10.85
N LEU A 153 -17.56 7.41 9.63
CA LEU A 153 -16.24 7.96 9.35
C LEU A 153 -16.37 9.23 8.51
N LEU A 154 -15.70 10.29 8.92
CA LEU A 154 -15.52 11.50 8.12
C LEU A 154 -14.20 11.39 7.37
N VAL A 155 -14.25 11.38 6.05
CA VAL A 155 -13.08 11.24 5.18
C VAL A 155 -12.89 12.48 4.35
N THR A 156 -11.72 13.09 4.45
CA THR A 156 -11.27 14.16 3.55
C THR A 156 -10.36 13.56 2.50
N ARG A 157 -10.70 13.72 1.22
CA ARG A 157 -9.86 13.27 0.10
C ARG A 157 -9.51 14.40 -0.85
N ARG A 158 -8.37 14.27 -1.52
CA ARG A 158 -7.94 15.19 -2.57
C ARG A 158 -8.23 14.62 -3.95
N LEU A 159 -8.81 15.45 -4.78
CA LEU A 159 -9.01 15.24 -6.21
C LEU A 159 -8.18 16.26 -6.99
N GLU A 160 -8.10 16.11 -8.31
CA GLU A 160 -7.37 17.05 -9.19
C GLU A 160 -7.93 18.48 -9.11
N ASP A 161 -9.24 18.60 -8.99
CA ASP A 161 -9.99 19.85 -8.98
C ASP A 161 -10.32 20.40 -7.58
N GLY A 162 -9.95 19.69 -6.52
CA GLY A 162 -10.21 20.16 -5.17
C GLY A 162 -10.17 19.14 -4.06
N VAL A 163 -10.78 19.50 -2.94
CA VAL A 163 -10.90 18.67 -1.72
C VAL A 163 -12.36 18.29 -1.52
N GLN A 164 -12.61 17.04 -1.21
CA GLN A 164 -13.95 16.52 -0.94
C GLN A 164 -14.01 15.94 0.47
N ASN A 165 -15.07 16.29 1.22
CA ASN A 165 -15.39 15.70 2.49
C ASN A 165 -16.57 14.73 2.33
N LEU A 166 -16.41 13.52 2.85
CA LEU A 166 -17.38 12.44 2.73
C LEU A 166 -17.72 11.90 4.12
N THR A 167 -18.98 11.57 4.32
CA THR A 167 -19.44 10.78 5.46
C THR A 167 -19.65 9.35 4.99
N VAL A 168 -19.10 8.39 5.73
CA VAL A 168 -19.17 6.96 5.42
C VAL A 168 -19.90 6.26 6.54
N SER A 169 -21.05 5.70 6.22
CA SER A 169 -21.83 4.85 7.13
C SER A 169 -21.58 3.38 6.77
N GLY A 170 -21.22 2.57 7.76
CA GLY A 170 -20.86 1.17 7.55
C GLY A 170 -19.42 0.97 7.06
N SER A 171 -19.13 -0.25 6.60
CA SER A 171 -17.79 -0.65 6.17
C SER A 171 -17.45 -0.11 4.78
N ALA A 172 -16.18 0.28 4.58
CA ALA A 172 -15.68 0.75 3.31
C ALA A 172 -14.20 0.39 3.13
N VAL A 173 -13.74 0.36 1.88
CA VAL A 173 -12.31 0.37 1.55
C VAL A 173 -11.87 1.82 1.36
N ILE A 174 -10.86 2.25 2.12
CA ILE A 174 -10.34 3.62 2.06
C ILE A 174 -8.87 3.55 1.72
N SER A 175 -8.46 4.19 0.62
CA SER A 175 -7.06 4.27 0.25
C SER A 175 -6.47 5.65 0.52
N PHE A 176 -5.25 5.66 1.06
CA PHE A 176 -4.59 6.86 1.55
C PHE A 176 -3.52 7.35 0.59
N SER A 177 -3.39 8.65 0.47
CA SER A 177 -2.29 9.30 -0.22
C SER A 177 -0.98 9.14 0.57
N SER A 178 0.15 9.09 -0.14
CA SER A 178 1.46 9.06 0.48
C SER A 178 1.68 10.30 1.36
N TYR A 179 2.35 10.10 2.49
CA TYR A 179 2.71 11.16 3.44
C TYR A 179 1.54 11.87 4.15
N SER A 180 0.30 11.39 4.00
CA SER A 180 -0.86 11.96 4.73
C SER A 180 -0.71 11.82 6.24
N TYR A 181 -0.14 10.70 6.67
CA TYR A 181 0.11 10.39 8.08
C TYR A 181 1.53 9.82 8.25
N PRO A 182 2.44 10.55 8.92
CA PRO A 182 3.76 10.01 9.26
C PRO A 182 3.62 8.83 10.23
N LEU A 183 4.13 7.66 9.83
CA LEU A 183 4.04 6.44 10.64
C LEU A 183 4.88 6.58 11.92
N ARG A 184 4.27 6.26 13.05
CA ARG A 184 4.92 6.27 14.38
C ARG A 184 6.08 5.29 14.45
N LEU A 185 7.04 5.59 15.30
CA LEU A 185 8.16 4.71 15.60
C LEU A 185 7.75 3.61 16.59
N ALA A 186 8.41 2.47 16.50
CA ALA A 186 8.24 1.38 17.47
C ALA A 186 8.88 1.74 18.81
N GLY A 187 8.08 1.67 19.88
CA GLY A 187 8.59 1.84 21.23
C GLY A 187 9.14 0.52 21.82
N ILE A 188 9.95 0.61 22.88
CA ILE A 188 10.56 -0.55 23.54
C ILE A 188 9.50 -1.56 24.03
N LEU A 189 8.40 -1.09 24.59
CA LEU A 189 7.30 -1.96 25.02
C LEU A 189 6.61 -2.64 23.84
N GLY A 190 6.44 -1.93 22.74
CA GLY A 190 5.92 -2.49 21.49
C GLY A 190 6.82 -3.60 20.94
N MET A 191 8.14 -3.39 20.92
CA MET A 191 9.09 -4.42 20.48
C MET A 191 9.05 -5.68 21.36
N ARG A 192 8.91 -5.52 22.68
CA ARG A 192 8.75 -6.67 23.60
C ARG A 192 7.45 -7.43 23.36
N ARG A 193 6.35 -6.72 23.09
CA ARG A 193 5.05 -7.31 22.75
C ARG A 193 5.12 -8.06 21.41
N ALA A 194 5.67 -7.45 20.39
CA ALA A 194 5.78 -8.02 19.05
C ALA A 194 6.51 -9.37 19.04
N ARG A 195 7.58 -9.52 19.85
CA ARG A 195 8.31 -10.80 19.99
C ARG A 195 7.47 -11.95 20.56
N LYS A 196 6.37 -11.65 21.21
CA LYS A 196 5.46 -12.64 21.82
C LYS A 196 4.18 -12.85 20.97
N THR A 197 3.96 -12.01 19.97
CA THR A 197 2.80 -12.07 19.10
C THR A 197 3.19 -12.79 17.81
N PRO A 198 2.64 -13.99 17.55
CA PRO A 198 2.96 -14.70 16.32
C PRO A 198 2.39 -13.99 15.11
N VAL A 199 3.09 -14.08 13.98
CA VAL A 199 2.53 -13.73 12.68
C VAL A 199 1.70 -14.91 12.21
N GLU A 200 0.46 -14.66 11.84
CA GLU A 200 -0.43 -15.67 11.29
C GLU A 200 -0.11 -15.89 9.82
N ILE A 201 0.03 -17.14 9.41
CA ILE A 201 0.33 -17.53 8.05
C ILE A 201 -0.94 -18.11 7.41
N LEU A 202 -1.31 -17.61 6.23
CA LEU A 202 -2.40 -18.13 5.42
C LEU A 202 -1.88 -18.57 4.05
N THR A 203 -2.32 -19.73 3.60
CA THR A 203 -2.06 -20.27 2.27
C THR A 203 -3.27 -20.07 1.35
N ALA A 204 -3.14 -20.37 0.06
CA ALA A 204 -4.26 -20.38 -0.89
C ALA A 204 -5.38 -21.33 -0.41
N ALA A 205 -5.02 -22.50 0.11
CA ALA A 205 -5.97 -23.48 0.63
C ALA A 205 -6.75 -22.95 1.85
N ASP A 206 -6.07 -22.24 2.76
CA ASP A 206 -6.72 -21.62 3.93
C ASP A 206 -7.75 -20.56 3.54
N LEU A 207 -7.58 -19.96 2.36
CA LEU A 207 -8.47 -18.95 1.78
C LEU A 207 -9.54 -19.54 0.85
N GLY A 208 -9.57 -20.85 0.66
CA GLY A 208 -10.48 -21.50 -0.27
C GLY A 208 -10.22 -21.18 -1.74
N LEU A 209 -8.99 -20.73 -2.06
CA LEU A 209 -8.60 -20.35 -3.42
C LEU A 209 -8.04 -21.56 -4.16
N THR A 210 -8.45 -21.72 -5.42
CA THR A 210 -7.92 -22.73 -6.33
C THR A 210 -6.68 -22.19 -7.07
N PRO A 211 -5.86 -23.06 -7.71
CA PRO A 211 -4.76 -22.59 -8.54
C PRO A 211 -5.19 -21.64 -9.67
N GLU A 212 -6.42 -21.75 -10.14
CA GLU A 212 -7.00 -20.88 -11.18
C GLU A 212 -7.35 -19.49 -10.67
N ASP A 213 -7.42 -19.30 -9.36
CA ASP A 213 -7.67 -18.02 -8.70
C ASP A 213 -6.38 -17.27 -8.36
N CYS A 214 -5.23 -17.93 -8.48
CA CYS A 214 -3.97 -17.49 -7.91
C CYS A 214 -2.91 -17.18 -8.96
N GLY A 215 -1.98 -16.28 -8.60
CA GLY A 215 -0.77 -16.01 -9.36
C GLY A 215 -1.04 -15.69 -10.81
N LEU A 216 -0.17 -16.17 -11.71
CA LEU A 216 -0.30 -15.96 -13.15
C LEU A 216 -1.56 -16.59 -13.76
N LYS A 217 -2.09 -17.67 -13.19
CA LYS A 217 -3.31 -18.31 -13.70
C LYS A 217 -4.55 -17.51 -13.37
N GLY A 218 -4.62 -16.93 -12.17
CA GLY A 218 -5.73 -16.09 -11.72
C GLY A 218 -5.67 -14.65 -12.25
N SER A 219 -4.55 -14.28 -12.92
CA SER A 219 -4.33 -12.95 -13.49
C SER A 219 -5.01 -12.78 -14.83
N LEU A 220 -5.65 -11.62 -15.04
CA LEU A 220 -6.19 -11.20 -16.34
C LEU A 220 -5.13 -10.52 -17.21
N THR A 221 -4.06 -10.00 -16.59
CA THR A 221 -2.99 -9.30 -17.27
C THR A 221 -1.68 -10.08 -17.16
N LYS A 222 -0.83 -9.97 -18.17
CA LYS A 222 0.49 -10.58 -18.18
C LYS A 222 1.52 -9.58 -18.70
N VAL A 223 2.59 -9.39 -17.93
CA VAL A 223 3.73 -8.60 -18.41
C VAL A 223 4.42 -9.35 -19.55
N VAL A 224 4.40 -8.78 -20.74
CA VAL A 224 5.00 -9.37 -21.96
C VAL A 224 6.45 -8.92 -22.10
N ALA A 225 6.74 -7.65 -21.80
CA ALA A 225 8.08 -7.07 -21.86
C ALA A 225 8.22 -5.91 -20.87
N MET A 226 9.45 -5.70 -20.40
CA MET A 226 9.84 -4.51 -19.63
C MET A 226 11.00 -3.85 -20.34
N GLU A 227 10.90 -2.55 -20.58
CA GLU A 227 11.97 -1.73 -21.13
C GLU A 227 12.44 -0.75 -20.07
N SER A 228 13.74 -0.78 -19.74
CA SER A 228 14.33 0.21 -18.85
C SER A 228 14.75 1.42 -19.67
N ARG A 229 14.01 2.52 -19.52
CA ARG A 229 14.38 3.82 -20.09
C ARG A 229 15.07 4.64 -19.01
N PHE A 230 16.39 4.64 -19.04
CA PHE A 230 17.11 5.66 -18.30
C PHE A 230 16.96 6.99 -19.08
N PRO A 231 16.31 8.01 -18.51
CA PRO A 231 16.38 9.32 -19.11
C PRO A 231 17.85 9.70 -19.16
N GLY A 232 18.39 9.82 -20.38
CA GLY A 232 19.77 10.27 -20.56
C GLY A 232 20.00 11.52 -19.72
N LEU A 233 21.17 11.64 -19.10
CA LEU A 233 21.54 12.84 -18.37
C LEU A 233 21.21 14.05 -19.25
N ARG A 234 20.21 14.84 -18.85
CA ARG A 234 19.94 16.12 -19.50
C ARG A 234 21.19 16.98 -19.32
N ARG A 235 22.02 17.04 -20.34
CA ARG A 235 23.21 17.88 -20.40
C ARG A 235 22.79 19.27 -20.89
N GLY A 236 22.07 19.99 -20.04
CA GLY A 236 21.93 21.43 -20.21
C GLY A 236 23.07 22.15 -19.47
N PRO A 237 23.43 23.39 -19.88
CA PRO A 237 24.34 24.22 -19.10
C PRO A 237 23.77 24.35 -17.69
N LYS A 238 24.60 24.09 -16.67
CA LYS A 238 24.26 24.39 -15.29
C LYS A 238 24.43 25.88 -15.07
N GLU A 239 23.31 26.57 -14.83
CA GLU A 239 23.38 27.93 -14.32
C GLU A 239 23.81 27.86 -12.85
N THR A 240 24.89 28.56 -12.53
CA THR A 240 25.47 28.63 -11.18
C THR A 240 25.13 29.93 -10.48
N ASP A 241 24.71 30.92 -11.23
CA ASP A 241 24.23 32.22 -10.72
C ASP A 241 22.71 32.12 -10.48
N LEU A 242 22.29 32.37 -9.24
CA LEU A 242 20.90 32.23 -8.85
C LEU A 242 20.00 33.26 -9.57
N ASP A 243 20.47 34.52 -9.70
CA ASP A 243 19.68 35.59 -10.33
C ASP A 243 19.55 35.37 -11.83
N ALA A 244 20.61 34.95 -12.49
CA ALA A 244 20.60 34.58 -13.91
C ALA A 244 19.68 33.35 -14.12
N GLY A 245 19.75 32.34 -13.26
CA GLY A 245 18.87 31.18 -13.31
C GLY A 245 17.37 31.53 -13.17
N VAL A 246 17.04 32.41 -12.24
CA VAL A 246 15.66 32.92 -12.07
C VAL A 246 15.17 33.68 -13.31
N GLN A 247 16.00 34.52 -13.92
CA GLN A 247 15.65 35.25 -15.13
C GLN A 247 15.44 34.31 -16.33
N ASN A 248 16.33 33.35 -16.51
CA ASN A 248 16.21 32.33 -17.57
C ASN A 248 14.92 31.50 -17.40
N LEU A 249 14.60 31.10 -16.16
CA LEU A 249 13.35 30.39 -15.87
C LEU A 249 12.11 31.24 -16.19
N ARG A 250 12.13 32.54 -15.86
CA ARG A 250 11.02 33.46 -16.20
C ARG A 250 10.80 33.59 -17.69
N VAL A 251 11.87 33.61 -18.49
CA VAL A 251 11.77 33.64 -19.96
C VAL A 251 11.13 32.36 -20.47
N LEU A 252 11.63 31.20 -20.06
CA LEU A 252 11.09 29.89 -20.44
C LEU A 252 9.62 29.74 -20.07
N LEU A 253 9.21 30.18 -18.89
CA LEU A 253 7.80 30.09 -18.45
C LEU A 253 6.88 31.03 -19.25
N ARG A 254 7.37 32.11 -19.82
CA ARG A 254 6.59 33.00 -20.72
C ARG A 254 6.38 32.38 -22.09
N GLU A 255 7.37 31.63 -22.59
CA GLU A 255 7.30 30.96 -23.89
C GLU A 255 6.38 29.71 -23.87
N VAL A 256 6.18 29.09 -22.70
CA VAL A 256 5.37 27.86 -22.52
C VAL A 256 3.89 28.17 -22.21
N ARG A 257 3.50 29.43 -22.02
CA ARG A 257 2.09 29.78 -21.88
C ARG A 257 1.42 29.79 -23.25
N PRO A 258 0.36 28.98 -23.47
CA PRO A 258 -0.46 29.02 -24.69
C PRO A 258 -1.20 30.35 -24.83
#